data_b4c612d90a9682f1a03d5aa33bcb2151
#
_entry.id   b4c612d90a9682f1a03d5aa33bcb2151
#
_cell.length_a   1.000
_cell.length_b   1.000
_cell.length_c   1.000
_cell.angle_alpha   90.00
_cell.angle_beta   90.00
_cell.angle_gamma   90.00
#
_symmetry.space_group_name_H-M   'P 1'
#
loop_
_entity.id
_entity.type
_entity.pdbx_description
1 polymer ?
#
loop_
_entity_poly.entity_id
_entity_poly.type
_entity_poly.pdbx_seq_one_letter_code
_entity_poly.pdbx_strand_id
1 'polypeptide(L)'
;MTIRSASAADAQALTTIALEAKRYWGYPEHWIKHWESELTISSEYIRDNHVYVHEDDGEIRGFYALCVDGNNAELDHMWVTPAAIGSGIGKELFLDAMERAAKLNVNAVEISSDPNAAGFYKRMGATQIGEVDAPVDGQPGRKLPRLKIEPS
;
A
#
# COMPACT_ATOMS: atom_id res chain seq x y z
N MET A 1 -12.86 11.70 -11.22
CA MET A 1 -11.81 10.96 -10.48
C MET A 1 -11.20 11.85 -9.42
N THR A 2 -11.17 11.36 -8.21
CA THR A 2 -10.73 12.17 -7.07
C THR A 2 -9.93 11.31 -6.09
N ILE A 3 -8.83 11.86 -5.58
CA ILE A 3 -8.13 11.27 -4.43
C ILE A 3 -8.53 12.11 -3.23
N ARG A 4 -9.12 11.48 -2.24
CA ARG A 4 -9.60 12.13 -1.03
C ARG A 4 -9.13 11.42 0.22
N SER A 5 -9.14 12.11 1.34
CA SER A 5 -8.87 11.51 2.63
C SER A 5 -9.92 10.43 2.94
N ALA A 6 -9.48 9.30 3.46
CA ALA A 6 -10.39 8.25 3.90
C ALA A 6 -11.09 8.66 5.19
N SER A 7 -12.29 8.15 5.39
CA SER A 7 -13.02 8.32 6.64
C SER A 7 -13.24 6.97 7.32
N ALA A 8 -13.63 6.97 8.58
CA ALA A 8 -13.91 5.75 9.31
C ALA A 8 -14.92 4.85 8.60
N ALA A 9 -15.87 5.43 7.88
CA ALA A 9 -16.88 4.69 7.12
C ALA A 9 -16.30 3.89 5.95
N ASP A 10 -15.08 4.21 5.52
CA ASP A 10 -14.42 3.51 4.41
C ASP A 10 -13.71 2.23 4.84
N ALA A 11 -13.55 1.98 6.14
CA ALA A 11 -12.73 0.87 6.67
C ALA A 11 -13.04 -0.48 6.02
N GLN A 12 -14.31 -0.84 5.93
CA GLN A 12 -14.72 -2.13 5.35
C GLN A 12 -14.35 -2.21 3.87
N ALA A 13 -14.58 -1.15 3.12
CA ALA A 13 -14.26 -1.10 1.69
C ALA A 13 -12.76 -1.26 1.46
N LEU A 14 -11.93 -0.60 2.27
CA LEU A 14 -10.48 -0.67 2.15
C LEU A 14 -9.95 -2.07 2.47
N THR A 15 -10.50 -2.70 3.50
CA THR A 15 -10.14 -4.07 3.86
C THR A 15 -10.47 -5.03 2.70
N THR A 16 -11.65 -4.89 2.13
CA THR A 16 -12.08 -5.70 0.99
C THR A 16 -11.13 -5.54 -0.20
N ILE A 17 -10.75 -4.30 -0.51
CA ILE A 17 -9.81 -4.01 -1.62
C ILE A 17 -8.45 -4.66 -1.36
N ALA A 18 -7.91 -4.53 -0.14
CA ALA A 18 -6.62 -5.10 0.20
C ALA A 18 -6.62 -6.62 0.04
N LEU A 19 -7.68 -7.29 0.53
CA LEU A 19 -7.81 -8.75 0.40
C LEU A 19 -7.96 -9.20 -1.06
N GLU A 20 -8.80 -8.53 -1.84
CA GLU A 20 -8.99 -8.85 -3.25
C GLU A 20 -7.72 -8.65 -4.05
N ALA A 21 -7.00 -7.55 -3.81
CA ALA A 21 -5.74 -7.27 -4.50
C ALA A 21 -4.68 -8.32 -4.16
N LYS A 22 -4.62 -8.74 -2.91
CA LYS A 22 -3.67 -9.78 -2.48
C LYS A 22 -4.01 -11.13 -3.14
N ARG A 23 -5.28 -11.48 -3.21
CA ARG A 23 -5.75 -12.71 -3.86
C ARG A 23 -5.48 -12.74 -5.36
N TYR A 24 -5.46 -11.58 -5.99
CA TYR A 24 -5.23 -11.45 -7.44
C TYR A 24 -3.91 -12.12 -7.87
N TRP A 25 -2.89 -12.11 -7.00
CA TRP A 25 -1.59 -12.68 -7.31
C TRP A 25 -1.55 -14.20 -7.21
N GLY A 26 -2.66 -14.85 -6.84
CA GLY A 26 -2.75 -16.31 -6.83
C GLY A 26 -2.14 -16.99 -5.62
N TYR A 27 -1.92 -16.26 -4.53
CA TYR A 27 -1.41 -16.87 -3.30
C TYR A 27 -2.40 -17.88 -2.74
N PRO A 28 -1.90 -18.97 -2.10
CA PRO A 28 -2.77 -19.94 -1.46
C PRO A 28 -3.68 -19.27 -0.42
N GLU A 29 -4.92 -19.73 -0.31
CA GLU A 29 -5.91 -19.12 0.59
C GLU A 29 -5.46 -19.16 2.06
N HIS A 30 -4.71 -20.17 2.48
CA HIS A 30 -4.20 -20.22 3.86
C HIS A 30 -3.14 -19.14 4.13
N TRP A 31 -2.43 -18.66 3.10
CA TRP A 31 -1.54 -17.50 3.23
C TRP A 31 -2.34 -16.21 3.36
N ILE A 32 -3.39 -16.07 2.57
CA ILE A 32 -4.29 -14.91 2.67
C ILE A 32 -4.85 -14.82 4.07
N LYS A 33 -5.26 -15.97 4.64
CA LYS A 33 -5.78 -16.03 5.99
C LYS A 33 -4.73 -15.63 7.03
N HIS A 34 -3.49 -16.03 6.82
CA HIS A 34 -2.36 -15.61 7.67
C HIS A 34 -2.17 -14.09 7.66
N TRP A 35 -2.37 -13.46 6.51
CA TRP A 35 -2.21 -12.01 6.35
C TRP A 35 -3.47 -11.21 6.68
N GLU A 36 -4.56 -11.84 7.00
CA GLU A 36 -5.86 -11.18 7.19
C GLU A 36 -5.80 -10.02 8.18
N SER A 37 -5.12 -10.20 9.32
CA SER A 37 -4.99 -9.14 10.31
C SER A 37 -4.19 -7.94 9.79
N GLU A 38 -3.13 -8.19 9.03
CA GLU A 38 -2.29 -7.13 8.43
C GLU A 38 -3.03 -6.38 7.32
N LEU A 39 -3.93 -7.07 6.61
CA LEU A 39 -4.71 -6.50 5.51
C LEU A 39 -6.00 -5.84 5.98
N THR A 40 -6.33 -5.97 7.26
CA THR A 40 -7.52 -5.33 7.84
C THR A 40 -7.22 -3.86 8.13
N ILE A 41 -8.02 -2.98 7.54
CA ILE A 41 -7.91 -1.54 7.75
C ILE A 41 -9.01 -1.14 8.72
N SER A 42 -8.64 -0.80 9.94
CA SER A 42 -9.61 -0.40 10.97
C SER A 42 -9.91 1.10 10.90
N SER A 43 -11.01 1.51 11.54
CA SER A 43 -11.32 2.94 11.65
C SER A 43 -10.26 3.69 12.45
N GLU A 44 -9.69 3.05 13.48
CA GLU A 44 -8.59 3.65 14.26
C GLU A 44 -7.35 3.84 13.40
N TYR A 45 -7.02 2.85 12.56
CA TYR A 45 -5.88 2.94 11.64
C TYR A 45 -6.05 4.13 10.69
N ILE A 46 -7.24 4.31 10.14
CA ILE A 46 -7.55 5.43 9.24
C ILE A 46 -7.39 6.77 9.97
N ARG A 47 -7.85 6.85 11.20
CA ARG A 47 -7.76 8.07 12.00
C ARG A 47 -6.31 8.41 12.36
N ASP A 48 -5.49 7.41 12.65
CA ASP A 48 -4.15 7.59 13.19
C ASP A 48 -3.06 7.74 12.11
N ASN A 49 -3.39 7.51 10.85
CA ASN A 49 -2.43 7.55 9.75
C ASN A 49 -2.97 8.37 8.57
N HIS A 50 -2.12 8.59 7.57
CA HIS A 50 -2.50 9.33 6.36
C HIS A 50 -3.02 8.36 5.32
N VAL A 51 -4.33 8.16 5.29
CA VAL A 51 -4.98 7.20 4.38
C VAL A 51 -5.83 7.97 3.35
N TYR A 52 -5.58 7.70 2.08
CA TYR A 52 -6.25 8.38 0.96
C TYR A 52 -6.80 7.36 -0.02
N VAL A 53 -7.97 7.66 -0.56
CA VAL A 53 -8.67 6.78 -1.49
C VAL A 53 -8.80 7.42 -2.84
N HIS A 54 -8.72 6.60 -3.89
CA HIS A 54 -9.01 6.99 -5.26
C HIS A 54 -10.47 6.63 -5.53
N GLU A 55 -11.30 7.62 -5.76
CA GLU A 55 -12.73 7.45 -5.96
C GLU A 55 -13.13 7.85 -7.37
N ASP A 56 -13.96 7.02 -8.02
CA ASP A 56 -14.47 7.26 -9.35
C ASP A 56 -15.93 6.83 -9.39
N ASP A 57 -16.82 7.75 -9.76
CA ASP A 57 -18.27 7.51 -9.77
C ASP A 57 -18.81 6.95 -8.45
N GLY A 58 -18.30 7.48 -7.34
CA GLY A 58 -18.73 7.05 -6.00
C GLY A 58 -18.16 5.70 -5.55
N GLU A 59 -17.32 5.06 -6.36
CA GLU A 59 -16.69 3.80 -6.01
C GLU A 59 -15.20 3.99 -5.73
N ILE A 60 -14.71 3.35 -4.66
CA ILE A 60 -13.28 3.37 -4.34
C ILE A 60 -12.57 2.32 -5.21
N ARG A 61 -11.57 2.77 -5.97
CA ARG A 61 -10.81 1.92 -6.89
C ARG A 61 -9.45 1.53 -6.34
N GLY A 62 -8.99 2.20 -5.31
CA GLY A 62 -7.72 1.93 -4.67
C GLY A 62 -7.48 2.88 -3.52
N PHE A 63 -6.41 2.63 -2.79
CA PHE A 63 -6.02 3.49 -1.67
C PHE A 63 -4.55 3.32 -1.32
N TYR A 64 -4.02 4.27 -0.55
CA TYR A 64 -2.71 4.12 0.07
C TYR A 64 -2.76 4.59 1.52
N ALA A 65 -1.78 4.15 2.30
CA ALA A 65 -1.60 4.58 3.68
C ALA A 65 -0.14 4.93 3.92
N LEU A 66 0.09 6.15 4.40
CA LEU A 66 1.41 6.61 4.85
C LEU A 66 1.42 6.67 6.37
N CYS A 67 2.40 6.01 6.97
CA CYS A 67 2.63 6.05 8.41
C CYS A 67 3.90 6.84 8.67
N VAL A 68 3.79 7.97 9.36
CA VAL A 68 4.94 8.82 9.65
C VAL A 68 5.63 8.34 10.93
N ASP A 69 6.96 8.19 10.87
CA ASP A 69 7.78 7.78 12.01
C ASP A 69 9.01 8.69 12.04
N GLY A 70 8.97 9.69 12.89
CA GLY A 70 10.05 10.68 12.99
C GLY A 70 10.21 11.45 11.69
N ASN A 71 11.40 11.38 11.09
CA ASN A 71 11.73 12.08 9.85
C ASN A 71 11.47 11.26 8.58
N ASN A 72 10.96 10.05 8.73
CA ASN A 72 10.66 9.15 7.62
C ASN A 72 9.20 8.75 7.62
N ALA A 73 8.74 8.18 6.52
CA ALA A 73 7.41 7.59 6.43
C ALA A 73 7.51 6.19 5.83
N GLU A 74 6.54 5.38 6.17
CA GLU A 74 6.36 4.06 5.58
C GLU A 74 5.14 4.14 4.66
N LEU A 75 5.29 3.69 3.41
CA LEU A 75 4.13 3.43 2.56
C LEU A 75 3.65 2.04 2.95
N ASP A 76 2.76 2.00 3.94
CA ASP A 76 2.34 0.77 4.61
C ASP A 76 1.35 -0.04 3.79
N HIS A 77 0.52 0.65 3.02
CA HIS A 77 -0.44 0.04 2.10
C HIS A 77 -0.51 0.84 0.81
N MET A 78 -0.61 0.13 -0.31
CA MET A 78 -1.05 0.69 -1.59
C MET A 78 -1.68 -0.45 -2.37
N TRP A 79 -2.98 -0.36 -2.58
CA TRP A 79 -3.76 -1.41 -3.22
C TRP A 79 -4.71 -0.81 -4.23
N VAL A 80 -4.88 -1.53 -5.34
CA VAL A 80 -5.81 -1.17 -6.42
C VAL A 80 -6.72 -2.37 -6.65
N THR A 81 -8.00 -2.15 -6.87
CA THR A 81 -8.92 -3.24 -7.17
C THR A 81 -8.45 -3.98 -8.43
N PRO A 82 -8.62 -5.31 -8.49
CA PRO A 82 -8.20 -6.06 -9.66
C PRO A 82 -8.76 -5.52 -10.98
N ALA A 83 -10.00 -5.07 -10.99
CA ALA A 83 -10.64 -4.51 -12.18
C ALA A 83 -9.97 -3.22 -12.69
N ALA A 84 -9.28 -2.50 -11.81
CA ALA A 84 -8.61 -1.24 -12.14
C ALA A 84 -7.11 -1.38 -12.42
N ILE A 85 -6.56 -2.58 -12.34
CA ILE A 85 -5.15 -2.83 -12.66
C ILE A 85 -4.89 -2.48 -14.12
N GLY A 86 -3.81 -1.74 -14.37
CA GLY A 86 -3.46 -1.30 -15.71
C GLY A 86 -4.14 -0.01 -16.15
N SER A 87 -4.98 0.59 -15.31
CA SER A 87 -5.70 1.83 -15.63
C SER A 87 -4.94 3.11 -15.30
N GLY A 88 -3.77 3.00 -14.63
CA GLY A 88 -2.99 4.15 -14.17
C GLY A 88 -3.33 4.63 -12.78
N ILE A 89 -4.29 4.02 -12.11
CA ILE A 89 -4.70 4.42 -10.75
C ILE A 89 -3.57 4.21 -9.75
N GLY A 90 -2.82 3.11 -9.86
CA GLY A 90 -1.66 2.88 -9.00
C GLY A 90 -0.62 3.98 -9.10
N LYS A 91 -0.34 4.43 -10.32
CA LYS A 91 0.59 5.54 -10.56
C LYS A 91 0.07 6.83 -9.95
N GLU A 92 -1.21 7.13 -10.12
CA GLU A 92 -1.82 8.33 -9.54
C GLU A 92 -1.75 8.33 -8.02
N LEU A 93 -2.05 7.18 -7.40
CA LEU A 93 -1.96 7.01 -5.95
C LEU A 93 -0.53 7.20 -5.47
N PHE A 94 0.42 6.59 -6.15
CA PHE A 94 1.83 6.70 -5.75
C PHE A 94 2.34 8.14 -5.84
N LEU A 95 2.01 8.84 -6.92
CA LEU A 95 2.42 10.24 -7.09
C LEU A 95 1.78 11.13 -6.03
N ASP A 96 0.51 10.89 -5.70
CA ASP A 96 -0.17 11.62 -4.63
C ASP A 96 0.50 11.35 -3.27
N ALA A 97 0.86 10.10 -3.00
CA ALA A 97 1.55 9.73 -1.76
C ALA A 97 2.90 10.45 -1.63
N MET A 98 3.65 10.55 -2.72
CA MET A 98 4.96 11.24 -2.71
C MET A 98 4.77 12.74 -2.52
N GLU A 99 3.77 13.34 -3.13
CA GLU A 99 3.46 14.76 -2.95
C GLU A 99 3.10 15.06 -1.50
N ARG A 100 2.28 14.21 -0.87
CA ARG A 100 1.92 14.37 0.54
C ARG A 100 3.12 14.17 1.47
N ALA A 101 3.94 13.17 1.19
CA ALA A 101 5.15 12.93 1.97
C ALA A 101 6.08 14.15 1.94
N ALA A 102 6.24 14.77 0.76
CA ALA A 102 7.02 16.00 0.63
C ALA A 102 6.43 17.13 1.49
N LYS A 103 5.13 17.28 1.52
CA LYS A 103 4.44 18.29 2.33
C LYS A 103 4.57 18.02 3.83
N LEU A 104 4.73 16.75 4.22
CA LEU A 104 4.94 16.35 5.61
C LEU A 104 6.41 16.51 6.04
N ASN A 105 7.28 16.93 5.13
CA ASN A 105 8.71 17.15 5.37
C ASN A 105 9.46 15.89 5.81
N VAL A 106 9.02 14.72 5.34
CA VAL A 106 9.78 13.48 5.60
C VAL A 106 10.97 13.40 4.64
N ASN A 107 12.07 12.84 5.11
CA ASN A 107 13.29 12.70 4.33
C ASN A 107 13.21 11.58 3.31
N ALA A 108 12.51 10.52 3.66
CA ALA A 108 12.39 9.34 2.80
C ALA A 108 11.09 8.59 3.07
N VAL A 109 10.62 7.89 2.04
CA VAL A 109 9.52 6.94 2.15
C VAL A 109 10.10 5.56 1.92
N GLU A 110 9.84 4.63 2.84
CA GLU A 110 10.29 3.25 2.73
C GLU A 110 9.10 2.33 2.51
N ILE A 111 9.34 1.24 1.81
CA ILE A 111 8.29 0.31 1.40
C ILE A 111 8.79 -1.11 1.58
N SER A 112 8.05 -1.92 2.36
CA SER A 112 8.24 -3.38 2.35
C SER A 112 7.29 -3.91 1.29
N SER A 113 7.82 -4.21 0.11
CA SER A 113 7.01 -4.46 -1.08
C SER A 113 6.66 -5.92 -1.24
N ASP A 114 5.41 -6.19 -1.63
CA ASP A 114 5.08 -7.49 -2.20
C ASP A 114 6.02 -7.70 -3.40
N PRO A 115 6.61 -8.91 -3.57
CA PRO A 115 7.50 -9.17 -4.70
C PRO A 115 6.87 -8.86 -6.06
N ASN A 116 5.56 -9.03 -6.18
CA ASN A 116 4.84 -8.73 -7.43
C ASN A 116 4.74 -7.23 -7.72
N ALA A 117 4.87 -6.38 -6.71
CA ALA A 117 4.77 -4.92 -6.85
C ALA A 117 6.13 -4.23 -6.92
N ALA A 118 7.21 -4.90 -6.56
CA ALA A 118 8.54 -4.27 -6.50
C ALA A 118 8.94 -3.62 -7.82
N GLY A 119 8.65 -4.25 -8.95
CA GLY A 119 8.96 -3.70 -10.27
C GLY A 119 8.26 -2.37 -10.54
N PHE A 120 7.01 -2.25 -10.09
CA PHE A 120 6.26 -1.01 -10.19
C PHE A 120 6.95 0.11 -9.43
N TYR A 121 7.28 -0.13 -8.16
CA TYR A 121 7.93 0.89 -7.34
C TYR A 121 9.29 1.30 -7.89
N LYS A 122 10.06 0.34 -8.41
CA LYS A 122 11.37 0.64 -9.02
C LYS A 122 11.21 1.53 -10.26
N ARG A 123 10.18 1.26 -11.09
CA ARG A 123 9.88 2.13 -12.24
C ARG A 123 9.47 3.53 -11.83
N MET A 124 8.90 3.68 -10.63
CA MET A 124 8.52 4.98 -10.08
C MET A 124 9.70 5.70 -9.40
N GLY A 125 10.87 5.11 -9.38
CA GLY A 125 12.08 5.73 -8.86
C GLY A 125 12.58 5.19 -7.53
N ALA A 126 11.94 4.19 -6.95
CA ALA A 126 12.40 3.61 -5.69
C ALA A 126 13.62 2.72 -5.91
N THR A 127 14.52 2.69 -4.93
CA THR A 127 15.73 1.88 -4.94
C THR A 127 15.62 0.81 -3.86
N GLN A 128 16.02 -0.40 -4.18
CA GLN A 128 16.06 -1.46 -3.18
C GLN A 128 17.23 -1.26 -2.22
N ILE A 129 16.93 -1.24 -0.93
CA ILE A 129 17.92 -1.03 0.13
C ILE A 129 18.18 -2.28 0.98
N GLY A 130 17.43 -3.36 0.75
CA GLY A 130 17.59 -4.58 1.49
C GLY A 130 16.38 -5.48 1.35
N GLU A 131 16.21 -6.34 2.33
CA GLU A 131 15.10 -7.28 2.41
C GLU A 131 14.63 -7.38 3.86
N VAL A 132 13.37 -7.77 4.05
CA VAL A 132 12.81 -8.05 5.38
C VAL A 132 12.25 -9.47 5.40
N ASP A 133 12.36 -10.14 6.55
CA ASP A 133 11.81 -11.48 6.71
C ASP A 133 10.28 -11.40 6.73
N ALA A 134 9.64 -12.29 5.97
CA ALA A 134 8.20 -12.36 5.88
C ALA A 134 7.77 -13.83 5.71
N PRO A 135 8.08 -14.69 6.71
CA PRO A 135 7.81 -16.12 6.58
C PRO A 135 6.31 -16.42 6.54
N VAL A 136 5.95 -17.45 5.78
CA VAL A 136 4.60 -18.00 5.72
C VAL A 136 4.72 -19.52 5.79
N ASP A 137 3.60 -20.21 6.00
CA ASP A 137 3.56 -21.67 6.01
C ASP A 137 4.16 -22.25 4.72
N GLY A 138 5.13 -23.15 4.86
CA GLY A 138 5.80 -23.76 3.72
C GLY A 138 6.95 -22.95 3.15
N GLN A 139 7.14 -21.70 3.58
CA GLN A 139 8.25 -20.85 3.15
C GLN A 139 8.80 -20.03 4.31
N PRO A 140 9.50 -20.68 5.26
CA PRO A 140 10.05 -19.97 6.43
C PRO A 140 11.15 -18.96 6.07
N GLY A 141 11.78 -19.11 4.91
CA GLY A 141 12.81 -18.18 4.44
C GLY A 141 12.31 -17.08 3.52
N ARG A 142 11.00 -16.92 3.37
CA ARG A 142 10.43 -15.89 2.49
C ARG A 142 10.82 -14.51 2.95
N LYS A 143 11.20 -13.65 1.98
CA LYS A 143 11.61 -12.27 2.23
C LYS A 143 10.88 -11.33 1.30
N LEU A 144 10.73 -10.08 1.72
CA LEU A 144 10.19 -9.00 0.90
C LEU A 144 11.30 -8.01 0.58
N PRO A 145 11.36 -7.49 -0.65
CA PRO A 145 12.28 -6.39 -0.94
C PRO A 145 11.91 -5.14 -0.15
N ARG A 146 12.91 -4.50 0.43
CA ARG A 146 12.78 -3.23 1.12
C ARG A 146 13.25 -2.13 0.20
N LEU A 147 12.37 -1.19 -0.10
CA LEU A 147 12.64 -0.11 -1.06
C LEU A 147 12.60 1.24 -0.38
N LYS A 148 13.25 2.22 -1.00
CA LYS A 148 13.31 3.59 -0.48
C LYS A 148 13.22 4.58 -1.63
N ILE A 149 12.52 5.69 -1.40
CA ILE A 149 12.46 6.80 -2.34
C ILE A 149 12.42 8.12 -1.55
N GLU A 150 13.08 9.14 -2.09
CA GLU A 150 12.98 10.49 -1.58
C GLU A 150 11.79 11.17 -2.26
N PRO A 151 10.84 11.74 -1.51
CA PRO A 151 9.59 12.22 -2.08
C PRO A 151 9.68 13.55 -2.84
N SER A 152 10.77 14.25 -2.74
CA SER A 152 10.93 15.57 -3.42
C SER A 152 11.85 15.53 -4.59
#